data_7feae97e2f7f3b932693349c443c5673
#
_entry.id   7feae97e2f7f3b932693349c443c5673
#
_cell.length_a   1.000
_cell.length_b   1.000
_cell.length_c   1.000
_cell.angle_alpha   90.00
_cell.angle_beta   90.00
_cell.angle_gamma   90.00
#
_symmetry.space_group_name_H-M   'P 1'
#
loop_
_entity.id
_entity.type
_entity.pdbx_description
1 polymer ?
#
loop_
_entity_poly.entity_id
_entity_poly.type
_entity_poly.pdbx_seq_one_letter_code
_entity_poly.pdbx_strand_id
1 'polypeptide(L)'
;HEIAQALDVTVSWFFQEGTQAKPGEAGLIVRKSTRKKFDFHGTGVHEEMLSPSLSGQILLIESTFAPGTGTGDRGRKRQGEEAGLVLSGVLELHLEGEKFILQEGDSFALPREGSHRCFNSSSEPAVVLWISTPAAY
;
A
#
# COMPACT_ATOMS: atom_id res chain seq x y z
N HIS A 1 4.07 -5.84 -3.61
CA HIS A 1 3.41 -4.61 -4.03
C HIS A 1 4.21 -3.92 -5.12
N GLU A 2 3.60 -3.59 -6.22
CA GLU A 2 4.32 -3.11 -7.40
C GLU A 2 5.04 -1.77 -7.18
N ILE A 3 4.47 -0.90 -6.38
CA ILE A 3 5.12 0.37 -6.05
C ILE A 3 6.40 0.09 -5.29
N ALA A 4 6.36 -0.85 -4.35
CA ALA A 4 7.53 -1.20 -3.57
C ALA A 4 8.61 -1.86 -4.43
N GLN A 5 8.22 -2.63 -5.45
CA GLN A 5 9.20 -3.21 -6.36
C GLN A 5 9.99 -2.14 -7.11
N ALA A 6 9.33 -1.09 -7.55
CA ALA A 6 10.00 -0.01 -8.25
C ALA A 6 11.00 0.71 -7.37
N LEU A 7 10.87 0.58 -6.05
CA LEU A 7 11.73 1.23 -5.07
C LEU A 7 12.45 0.20 -4.19
N ASP A 8 12.75 -0.95 -4.75
CA ASP A 8 13.29 -2.07 -3.99
C ASP A 8 14.47 -1.69 -3.11
N VAL A 9 15.44 -0.99 -3.66
CA VAL A 9 16.62 -0.57 -2.90
C VAL A 9 16.21 0.32 -1.72
N THR A 10 15.29 1.25 -1.96
CA THR A 10 14.82 2.16 -0.92
C THR A 10 14.08 1.40 0.17
N VAL A 11 13.24 0.44 -0.21
CA VAL A 11 12.50 -0.37 0.75
C VAL A 11 13.45 -1.20 1.60
N SER A 12 14.46 -1.83 0.98
CA SER A 12 15.46 -2.61 1.72
C SER A 12 16.20 -1.75 2.73
N TRP A 13 16.66 -0.58 2.30
CA TRP A 13 17.35 0.33 3.17
C TRP A 13 16.47 0.75 4.34
N PHE A 14 15.20 1.04 4.05
CA PHE A 14 14.23 1.46 5.05
C PHE A 14 14.07 0.42 6.15
N PHE A 15 13.98 -0.85 5.76
CA PHE A 15 13.84 -1.92 6.74
C PHE A 15 15.11 -2.17 7.53
N GLN A 16 16.26 -1.81 7.01
CA GLN A 16 17.53 -1.92 7.72
C GLN A 16 17.72 -0.85 8.80
N GLU A 17 16.91 0.18 8.76
CA GLU A 17 16.96 1.24 9.75
C GLU A 17 16.72 0.74 11.18
N GLY A 18 16.34 -0.49 11.34
CA GLY A 18 16.08 -1.04 12.63
C GLY A 18 14.81 -0.46 13.24
N THR A 19 14.11 -1.24 13.99
CA THR A 19 12.91 -0.78 14.65
C THR A 19 13.23 -0.46 16.08
N GLN A 20 12.51 0.49 16.63
CA GLN A 20 12.58 0.80 18.06
C GLN A 20 11.61 -0.09 18.82
N ALA A 21 11.46 -1.35 18.41
CA ALA A 21 10.54 -2.27 19.03
C ALA A 21 10.95 -2.55 20.48
N LYS A 22 9.98 -2.56 21.37
CA LYS A 22 10.21 -2.88 22.77
C LYS A 22 10.48 -4.38 22.91
N PRO A 23 11.16 -4.80 23.99
CA PRO A 23 11.33 -6.22 24.26
C PRO A 23 9.99 -6.93 24.28
N GLY A 24 9.92 -8.08 23.63
CA GLY A 24 8.69 -8.86 23.51
C GLY A 24 7.78 -8.45 22.39
N GLU A 25 8.01 -7.30 21.77
CA GLU A 25 7.20 -6.84 20.66
C GLU A 25 7.86 -7.07 19.30
N ALA A 26 9.15 -7.24 19.27
CA ALA A 26 9.89 -7.39 18.01
C ALA A 26 9.33 -8.52 17.17
N GLY A 27 9.05 -8.24 15.92
CA GLY A 27 8.50 -9.21 14.97
C GLY A 27 7.03 -9.53 15.19
N LEU A 28 6.37 -8.91 16.16
CA LEU A 28 4.97 -9.20 16.48
C LEU A 28 4.08 -7.97 16.44
N ILE A 29 4.55 -6.84 16.98
CA ILE A 29 3.72 -5.66 17.15
C ILE A 29 4.40 -4.46 16.54
N VAL A 30 3.62 -3.67 15.77
CA VAL A 30 4.06 -2.39 15.24
C VAL A 30 3.15 -1.33 15.83
N ARG A 31 3.72 -0.41 16.60
CA ARG A 31 2.96 0.71 17.15
C ARG A 31 2.82 1.79 16.08
N LYS A 32 1.70 2.50 16.11
CA LYS A 32 1.46 3.56 15.13
C LYS A 32 2.61 4.57 15.09
N SER A 33 3.15 4.92 16.25
CA SER A 33 4.20 5.91 16.35
C SER A 33 5.55 5.45 15.81
N THR A 34 5.73 4.14 15.61
CA THR A 34 7.00 3.58 15.16
C THR A 34 6.90 2.89 13.81
N ARG A 35 5.81 3.11 13.07
CA ARG A 35 5.66 2.57 11.72
C ARG A 35 6.78 3.05 10.82
N LYS A 36 7.24 2.19 9.93
CA LYS A 36 8.16 2.57 8.87
C LYS A 36 7.38 3.36 7.83
N LYS A 37 7.90 4.52 7.45
CA LYS A 37 7.22 5.45 6.56
C LYS A 37 8.07 5.75 5.34
N PHE A 38 7.44 5.89 4.20
CA PHE A 38 8.16 6.33 3.02
C PHE A 38 7.21 7.06 2.06
N ASP A 39 7.76 8.06 1.39
CA ASP A 39 7.03 8.85 0.42
C ASP A 39 7.60 8.59 -0.97
N PHE A 40 6.73 8.55 -1.95
CA PHE A 40 7.17 8.46 -3.34
C PHE A 40 7.27 9.88 -3.88
N HIS A 41 8.50 10.34 -4.05
CA HIS A 41 8.75 11.70 -4.49
C HIS A 41 7.99 12.05 -5.76
N GLY A 42 7.33 13.20 -5.73
CA GLY A 42 6.61 13.70 -6.89
C GLY A 42 5.27 13.04 -7.16
N THR A 43 4.88 12.06 -6.36
CA THR A 43 3.60 11.39 -6.58
C THR A 43 2.50 11.84 -5.65
N GLY A 44 2.85 12.36 -4.45
CA GLY A 44 1.87 12.72 -3.44
C GLY A 44 1.26 11.52 -2.73
N VAL A 45 1.86 10.34 -2.88
CA VAL A 45 1.40 9.13 -2.19
C VAL A 45 2.36 8.84 -1.05
N HIS A 46 1.82 8.74 0.15
CA HIS A 46 2.57 8.44 1.36
C HIS A 46 2.22 7.02 1.80
N GLU A 47 3.23 6.21 2.13
CA GLU A 47 2.98 4.84 2.59
C GLU A 47 3.61 4.59 3.93
N GLU A 48 2.93 3.76 4.73
CA GLU A 48 3.43 3.30 6.01
C GLU A 48 3.29 1.79 6.07
N MET A 49 4.35 1.12 6.50
CA MET A 49 4.33 -0.32 6.64
C MET A 49 3.76 -0.70 7.99
N LEU A 50 2.75 -1.54 7.99
CA LEU A 50 2.11 -2.01 9.22
C LEU A 50 2.67 -3.36 9.66
N SER A 51 3.18 -4.16 8.72
CA SER A 51 3.82 -5.43 9.06
C SER A 51 5.15 -5.18 9.73
N PRO A 52 5.53 -5.97 10.74
CA PRO A 52 6.81 -5.78 11.42
C PRO A 52 8.02 -6.12 10.57
N SER A 53 7.85 -6.94 9.54
CA SER A 53 8.95 -7.31 8.64
C SER A 53 8.37 -7.93 7.38
N LEU A 54 9.25 -8.27 6.43
CA LEU A 54 8.86 -8.99 5.21
C LEU A 54 9.03 -10.51 5.35
N SER A 55 9.33 -10.99 6.56
CA SER A 55 9.58 -12.41 6.75
C SER A 55 8.32 -13.26 6.82
N GLY A 56 7.15 -12.64 7.03
CA GLY A 56 5.88 -13.35 7.06
C GLY A 56 5.27 -13.52 5.67
N GLN A 57 4.10 -14.11 5.62
CA GLN A 57 3.37 -14.32 4.37
C GLN A 57 2.47 -13.14 4.01
N ILE A 58 2.18 -12.27 4.96
CA ILE A 58 1.24 -11.18 4.77
C ILE A 58 1.96 -9.84 4.91
N LEU A 59 1.71 -8.95 3.96
CA LEU A 59 2.21 -7.59 4.02
C LEU A 59 1.04 -6.65 4.15
N LEU A 60 1.08 -5.79 5.16
CA LEU A 60 0.09 -4.76 5.39
C LEU A 60 0.75 -3.40 5.19
N ILE A 61 0.14 -2.58 4.33
CA ILE A 61 0.61 -1.22 4.06
C ILE A 61 -0.59 -0.29 4.09
N GLU A 62 -0.40 0.88 4.69
CA GLU A 62 -1.40 1.94 4.63
C GLU A 62 -0.89 3.03 3.70
N SER A 63 -1.67 3.34 2.67
CA SER A 63 -1.33 4.38 1.70
C SER A 63 -2.25 5.56 1.87
N THR A 64 -1.69 6.76 1.85
CA THR A 64 -2.46 7.99 1.88
C THR A 64 -2.24 8.71 0.55
N PHE A 65 -3.33 8.94 -0.17
CA PHE A 65 -3.31 9.62 -1.45
C PHE A 65 -3.76 11.06 -1.25
N ALA A 66 -2.85 12.01 -1.47
CA ALA A 66 -3.24 13.42 -1.47
C ALA A 66 -4.22 13.67 -2.62
N PRO A 67 -5.06 14.72 -2.54
CA PRO A 67 -5.94 15.07 -3.65
C PRO A 67 -5.17 15.19 -4.97
N GLY A 68 -5.73 14.61 -6.02
CA GLY A 68 -5.14 14.69 -7.35
C GLY A 68 -3.95 13.77 -7.59
N THR A 69 -3.73 12.81 -6.71
CA THR A 69 -2.60 11.89 -6.85
C THR A 69 -3.07 10.45 -7.01
N GLY A 70 -2.18 9.60 -7.48
CA GLY A 70 -2.49 8.21 -7.64
C GLY A 70 -1.29 7.38 -8.08
N THR A 71 -1.53 6.11 -8.28
CA THR A 71 -0.53 5.20 -8.84
C THR A 71 -0.62 5.26 -10.36
N GLY A 72 0.49 4.98 -11.04
CA GLY A 72 0.45 4.81 -12.48
C GLY A 72 -0.27 3.53 -12.86
N ASP A 73 -0.42 3.33 -14.15
CA ASP A 73 -1.03 2.11 -14.67
C ASP A 73 -0.15 0.91 -14.32
N ARG A 74 -0.76 -0.12 -13.75
CA ARG A 74 -0.07 -1.30 -13.25
C ARG A 74 -0.59 -2.54 -13.97
N GLY A 75 -0.35 -2.60 -15.25
CA GLY A 75 -0.86 -3.68 -16.08
C GLY A 75 0.07 -4.87 -16.11
N ARG A 76 0.05 -5.72 -15.10
CA ARG A 76 0.88 -6.90 -15.11
C ARG A 76 0.29 -8.05 -14.30
N LYS A 77 0.84 -9.22 -14.57
CA LYS A 77 0.45 -10.43 -13.86
C LYS A 77 1.07 -10.44 -12.48
N ARG A 78 0.29 -10.79 -11.48
CA ARG A 78 0.76 -10.90 -10.10
C ARG A 78 0.89 -12.36 -9.71
N GLN A 79 1.88 -12.65 -8.89
CA GLN A 79 2.08 -14.01 -8.40
C GLN A 79 1.24 -14.31 -7.16
N GLY A 80 0.87 -13.29 -6.42
CA GLY A 80 0.11 -13.45 -5.19
C GLY A 80 -1.24 -12.78 -5.28
N GLU A 81 -1.86 -12.61 -4.12
CA GLU A 81 -3.13 -11.92 -4.01
C GLU A 81 -2.92 -10.56 -3.39
N GLU A 82 -3.76 -9.62 -3.79
CA GLU A 82 -3.73 -8.27 -3.26
C GLU A 82 -5.16 -7.78 -3.08
N ALA A 83 -5.42 -7.19 -1.93
CA ALA A 83 -6.73 -6.64 -1.61
C ALA A 83 -6.56 -5.29 -0.92
N GLY A 84 -7.62 -4.52 -0.88
CA GLY A 84 -7.59 -3.22 -0.23
C GLY A 84 -8.89 -2.90 0.47
N LEU A 85 -8.80 -1.97 1.42
CA LEU A 85 -9.95 -1.46 2.16
C LEU A 85 -9.78 0.05 2.26
N VAL A 86 -10.79 0.79 1.83
CA VAL A 86 -10.77 2.25 1.96
C VAL A 86 -11.10 2.60 3.42
N LEU A 87 -10.11 3.14 4.12
CA LEU A 87 -10.28 3.52 5.52
C LEU A 87 -10.94 4.88 5.65
N SER A 88 -10.64 5.79 4.74
CA SER A 88 -11.28 7.12 4.72
C SER A 88 -11.13 7.74 3.34
N GLY A 89 -11.98 8.69 3.02
CA GLY A 89 -11.95 9.39 1.75
C GLY A 89 -12.61 8.60 0.62
N VAL A 90 -12.34 9.02 -0.60
CA VAL A 90 -12.92 8.42 -1.80
C VAL A 90 -11.78 8.04 -2.73
N LEU A 91 -11.81 6.81 -3.23
CA LEU A 91 -10.79 6.29 -4.11
C LEU A 91 -11.39 5.90 -5.46
N GLU A 92 -10.76 6.33 -6.53
CA GLU A 92 -11.08 5.88 -7.87
C GLU A 92 -10.22 4.68 -8.19
N LEU A 93 -10.84 3.54 -8.46
CA LEU A 93 -10.14 2.32 -8.83
C LEU A 93 -10.43 2.01 -10.28
N HIS A 94 -9.40 1.86 -11.08
CA HIS A 94 -9.52 1.52 -12.50
C HIS A 94 -9.03 0.09 -12.70
N LEU A 95 -9.91 -0.78 -13.20
CA LEU A 95 -9.62 -2.17 -13.49
C LEU A 95 -10.03 -2.47 -14.93
N GLU A 96 -9.07 -2.83 -15.77
CA GLU A 96 -9.35 -3.24 -17.15
C GLU A 96 -10.22 -2.23 -17.90
N GLY A 97 -9.95 -0.94 -17.70
CA GLY A 97 -10.69 0.11 -18.37
C GLY A 97 -11.99 0.51 -17.71
N GLU A 98 -12.42 -0.20 -16.68
CA GLU A 98 -13.59 0.17 -15.90
C GLU A 98 -13.20 1.00 -14.71
N LYS A 99 -14.03 1.98 -14.38
CA LYS A 99 -13.80 2.86 -13.24
C LYS A 99 -14.82 2.58 -12.14
N PHE A 100 -14.30 2.40 -10.93
CA PHE A 100 -15.12 2.20 -9.75
C PHE A 100 -14.83 3.30 -8.74
N ILE A 101 -15.86 3.87 -8.14
CA ILE A 101 -15.70 4.88 -7.09
C ILE A 101 -15.96 4.19 -5.77
N LEU A 102 -14.94 4.14 -4.93
CA LEU A 102 -15.02 3.48 -3.63
C LEU A 102 -15.04 4.51 -2.53
N GLN A 103 -15.83 4.24 -1.51
CA GLN A 103 -15.98 5.12 -0.35
C GLN A 103 -15.49 4.43 0.90
N GLU A 104 -15.45 5.18 1.99
CA GLU A 104 -15.04 4.65 3.28
C GLU A 104 -15.79 3.36 3.60
N GLY A 105 -15.03 2.33 3.96
CA GLY A 105 -15.58 1.03 4.28
C GLY A 105 -15.69 0.07 3.12
N ASP A 106 -15.52 0.55 1.90
CA ASP A 106 -15.55 -0.35 0.73
C ASP A 106 -14.23 -1.09 0.59
N SER A 107 -14.31 -2.33 0.19
CA SER A 107 -13.11 -3.15 -0.02
C SER A 107 -13.09 -3.70 -1.44
N PHE A 108 -11.91 -4.14 -1.85
CA PHE A 108 -11.73 -4.65 -3.20
C PHE A 108 -10.62 -5.68 -3.22
N ALA A 109 -10.67 -6.57 -4.20
CA ALA A 109 -9.59 -7.52 -4.47
C ALA A 109 -9.13 -7.28 -5.90
N LEU A 110 -7.82 -7.29 -6.09
CA LEU A 110 -7.26 -7.07 -7.42
C LEU A 110 -7.09 -8.40 -8.16
N PRO A 111 -7.46 -8.46 -9.44
CA PRO A 111 -7.22 -9.67 -10.21
C PRO A 111 -5.73 -9.90 -10.37
N ARG A 112 -5.36 -11.16 -10.54
CA ARG A 112 -3.94 -11.52 -10.74
C ARG A 112 -3.38 -11.03 -12.05
N GLU A 113 -4.24 -10.84 -13.04
CA GLU A 113 -3.84 -10.36 -14.34
C GLU A 113 -4.64 -9.13 -14.70
N GLY A 114 -4.08 -8.33 -15.59
CA GLY A 114 -4.74 -7.14 -16.07
C GLY A 114 -4.17 -5.88 -15.46
N SER A 115 -4.60 -4.76 -15.98
CA SER A 115 -4.10 -3.47 -15.53
C SER A 115 -5.01 -2.89 -14.45
N HIS A 116 -4.39 -2.19 -13.50
CA HIS A 116 -5.13 -1.46 -12.49
C HIS A 116 -4.38 -0.18 -12.15
N ARG A 117 -5.12 0.77 -11.64
CA ARG A 117 -4.54 1.96 -11.03
C ARG A 117 -5.54 2.56 -10.07
N CYS A 118 -5.02 3.29 -9.09
CA CYS A 118 -5.81 4.00 -8.10
C CYS A 118 -5.54 5.49 -8.22
N PHE A 119 -6.56 6.29 -8.01
CA PHE A 119 -6.43 7.73 -8.11
C PHE A 119 -7.39 8.42 -7.14
N ASN A 120 -6.93 9.50 -6.54
CA ASN A 120 -7.80 10.32 -5.69
C ASN A 120 -8.21 11.58 -6.44
N SER A 121 -9.42 11.56 -7.00
CA SER A 121 -9.96 12.71 -7.72
C SER A 121 -10.72 13.67 -6.82
N SER A 122 -10.81 13.39 -5.53
CA SER A 122 -11.54 14.23 -4.59
C SER A 122 -10.66 15.35 -4.04
N SER A 123 -11.25 16.20 -3.21
CA SER A 123 -10.53 17.31 -2.57
C SER A 123 -9.98 16.96 -1.19
N GLU A 124 -10.19 15.74 -0.73
CA GLU A 124 -9.73 15.28 0.58
C GLU A 124 -8.77 14.10 0.42
N PRO A 125 -7.87 13.86 1.38
CA PRO A 125 -7.01 12.69 1.31
C PRO A 125 -7.82 11.39 1.32
N ALA A 126 -7.29 10.37 0.65
CA ALA A 126 -7.86 9.03 0.68
C ALA A 126 -6.86 8.10 1.34
N VAL A 127 -7.32 7.30 2.29
CA VAL A 127 -6.47 6.37 3.03
C VAL A 127 -6.93 4.95 2.75
N VAL A 128 -5.99 4.10 2.35
CA VAL A 128 -6.28 2.74 1.92
C VAL A 128 -5.36 1.77 2.65
N LEU A 129 -5.96 0.73 3.20
CA LEU A 129 -5.20 -0.38 3.76
C LEU A 129 -5.01 -1.42 2.66
N TRP A 130 -3.76 -1.81 2.41
CA TRP A 130 -3.42 -2.83 1.43
C TRP A 130 -2.97 -4.10 2.12
N ILE A 131 -3.42 -5.23 1.61
CA ILE A 131 -3.05 -6.55 2.10
C ILE A 131 -2.52 -7.34 0.91
N SER A 132 -1.31 -7.84 1.02
CA SER A 132 -0.67 -8.59 -0.06
C SER A 132 -0.09 -9.90 0.44
N THR A 133 -0.18 -10.95 -0.35
CA THR A 133 0.46 -12.24 -0.10
C THR A 133 1.06 -12.75 -1.41
N PRO A 134 2.29 -13.29 -1.39
CA PRO A 134 3.23 -13.29 -0.27
C PRO A 134 3.77 -11.90 0.01
N ALA A 135 4.41 -11.72 1.16
CA ALA A 135 4.94 -10.43 1.59
C ALA A 135 6.16 -9.97 0.79
N ALA A 136 6.73 -10.82 -0.01
CA ALA A 136 7.91 -10.48 -0.82
C ALA A 136 7.53 -9.62 -2.02
N TYR A 137 8.45 -8.76 -2.41
CA TYR A 137 8.32 -7.93 -3.61
C TYR A 137 9.24 -8.39 -4.69
#